data_f83a1995f015b85f93d5423513406dc8
#
_entry.id   f83a1995f015b85f93d5423513406dc8
#
_cell.length_a   1.000
_cell.length_b   1.000
_cell.length_c   1.000
_cell.angle_alpha   90.00
_cell.angle_beta   90.00
_cell.angle_gamma   90.00
#
_symmetry.space_group_name_H-M   'P 1'
#
loop_
_entity.id
_entity.type
_entity.pdbx_description
1 polymer ?
#
loop_
_entity_poly.entity_id
_entity_poly.type
_entity_poly.pdbx_seq_one_letter_code
_entity_poly.pdbx_strand_id
1 'polypeptide(L)'
;MSAMSRTGQLQNLAASSTNGKVLVLIQLHGGNDGLNTFIPINQYSKYRNIRPEIAIPESGTRKYIGLDSTLGDDQQLGLHPDMRSFKELYDSGLASVIQNVGYDNINGSHFRSTDIWFTGSGYDEYLDSGWAGRYLSSTFPNYPAAYPNNEMLDPLGLEIGSSVSLGFHSESGIPTAISVESPEEFYNLVTGVGGTPPKTVEDTYYGKELNWIMDIEKKSNQYAGRLKEVYEKGRNSSSANYSPIGNLSAQLQVISRLLSGGCQTKIFLARITGFDTHAKQTEASDSTTGTHARLLTQLFDSIRGFQEELKELGLEDKVLTATFSEFGRRALSNGSYGTDHGTAAPLFVFGKQVNPGIIGKNADLNNLVDGNLQYQHDYRQVFGTILKDWMGADDTTLDKTRFSDFTLETLPIIHKQEAGSEPAQETFISDRYGIDAIFPNPVNTYVDVIYHLEQTSPLLIKIVDLNGKTIVQQEWEARGHGKHKTRFQLPSIPNGIYIVVWEAGQYKVTKQILVEQ
;
A
#
# COMPACT_ATOMS: atom_id res chain seq x y z
N MET A 1 -13.39 -24.56 -27.91
CA MET A 1 -12.35 -24.85 -26.88
C MET A 1 -11.25 -23.78 -26.79
N SER A 2 -11.31 -22.62 -27.45
CA SER A 2 -10.23 -21.63 -27.44
C SER A 2 -10.46 -20.40 -26.55
N ALA A 3 -11.64 -20.15 -26.02
CA ALA A 3 -11.93 -19.00 -25.17
C ALA A 3 -11.64 -19.26 -23.67
N MET A 4 -11.83 -20.49 -23.20
CA MET A 4 -11.56 -20.85 -21.80
C MET A 4 -10.05 -20.91 -21.45
N SER A 5 -9.16 -21.16 -22.43
CA SER A 5 -7.71 -21.19 -22.17
C SER A 5 -7.08 -19.79 -22.07
N ARG A 6 -7.68 -18.78 -22.71
CA ARG A 6 -7.20 -17.39 -22.65
C ARG A 6 -7.54 -16.69 -21.36
N THR A 7 -8.69 -17.02 -20.75
CA THR A 7 -9.07 -16.48 -19.43
C THR A 7 -8.16 -16.99 -18.31
N GLY A 8 -7.78 -18.26 -18.31
CA GLY A 8 -6.85 -18.81 -17.32
C GLY A 8 -5.42 -18.24 -17.43
N GLN A 9 -4.95 -17.95 -18.65
CA GLN A 9 -3.65 -17.32 -18.86
C GLN A 9 -3.60 -15.84 -18.43
N LEU A 10 -4.70 -15.10 -18.63
CA LEU A 10 -4.85 -13.73 -18.17
C LEU A 10 -4.98 -13.66 -16.64
N GLN A 11 -5.65 -14.64 -16.01
CA GLN A 11 -5.74 -14.75 -14.55
C GLN A 11 -4.39 -15.08 -13.91
N ASN A 12 -3.60 -15.97 -14.51
CA ASN A 12 -2.23 -16.26 -14.03
C ASN A 12 -1.27 -15.06 -14.21
N LEU A 13 -1.43 -14.26 -15.26
CA LEU A 13 -0.70 -13.02 -15.46
C LEU A 13 -1.07 -11.95 -14.41
N ALA A 14 -2.34 -11.81 -14.07
CA ALA A 14 -2.79 -10.88 -13.03
C ALA A 14 -2.32 -11.31 -11.63
N ALA A 15 -2.41 -12.60 -11.30
CA ALA A 15 -1.90 -13.13 -10.04
C ALA A 15 -0.38 -13.01 -9.90
N SER A 16 0.36 -13.10 -11.01
CA SER A 16 1.82 -12.88 -11.04
C SER A 16 2.22 -11.41 -11.02
N SER A 17 1.34 -10.49 -11.45
CA SER A 17 1.64 -9.06 -11.54
C SER A 17 1.70 -8.34 -10.18
N THR A 18 1.10 -8.89 -9.12
CA THR A 18 1.07 -8.25 -7.80
C THR A 18 2.30 -8.53 -6.92
N ASN A 19 3.34 -9.16 -7.44
CA ASN A 19 4.65 -9.40 -6.79
C ASN A 19 4.59 -9.86 -5.32
N GLY A 20 3.46 -10.35 -4.83
CA GLY A 20 3.23 -10.67 -3.42
C GLY A 20 3.17 -9.46 -2.48
N LYS A 21 3.11 -8.24 -3.01
CA LYS A 21 3.08 -6.99 -2.23
C LYS A 21 1.76 -6.81 -1.49
N VAL A 22 1.85 -6.17 -0.33
CA VAL A 22 0.74 -5.88 0.58
C VAL A 22 0.81 -4.41 0.98
N LEU A 23 -0.34 -3.76 1.01
CA LEU A 23 -0.51 -2.40 1.52
C LEU A 23 -1.32 -2.45 2.82
N VAL A 24 -0.77 -1.91 3.90
CA VAL A 24 -1.47 -1.71 5.17
C VAL A 24 -1.76 -0.22 5.33
N LEU A 25 -3.04 0.13 5.32
CA LEU A 25 -3.51 1.48 5.56
C LEU A 25 -3.86 1.66 7.03
N ILE A 26 -3.46 2.79 7.62
CA ILE A 26 -3.85 3.17 8.99
C ILE A 26 -4.55 4.52 8.94
N GLN A 27 -5.85 4.52 9.20
CA GLN A 27 -6.63 5.76 9.29
C GLN A 27 -6.45 6.40 10.66
N LEU A 28 -5.98 7.66 10.69
CA LEU A 28 -5.93 8.52 11.86
C LEU A 28 -7.24 9.32 11.92
N HIS A 29 -8.30 8.67 12.42
CA HIS A 29 -9.65 9.24 12.39
C HIS A 29 -9.83 10.38 13.39
N GLY A 30 -10.21 11.54 12.86
CA GLY A 30 -10.48 12.75 13.62
C GLY A 30 -9.67 13.98 13.19
N GLY A 31 -8.72 13.86 12.28
CA GLY A 31 -7.89 14.99 11.83
C GLY A 31 -6.62 15.15 12.68
N ASN A 32 -5.50 14.66 12.19
CA ASN A 32 -4.21 14.79 12.89
C ASN A 32 -3.71 16.24 12.91
N ASP A 33 -3.29 16.76 14.06
CA ASP A 33 -2.62 18.05 14.19
C ASP A 33 -1.17 17.98 13.67
N GLY A 34 -1.00 18.33 12.40
CA GLY A 34 0.31 18.30 11.73
C GLY A 34 1.36 19.18 12.39
N LEU A 35 1.00 20.35 12.91
CA LEU A 35 1.96 21.29 13.51
C LEU A 35 2.43 20.88 14.90
N ASN A 36 1.66 20.11 15.67
CA ASN A 36 2.14 19.52 16.91
C ASN A 36 2.70 18.11 16.71
N THR A 37 2.57 17.53 15.53
CA THR A 37 3.30 16.34 15.10
C THR A 37 4.68 16.73 14.60
N PHE A 38 4.75 17.69 13.66
CA PHE A 38 5.98 18.23 13.07
C PHE A 38 6.06 19.74 13.26
N ILE A 39 6.91 20.18 14.16
CA ILE A 39 7.12 21.58 14.49
C ILE A 39 8.07 22.20 13.46
N PRO A 40 7.68 23.25 12.71
CA PRO A 40 8.56 23.91 11.74
C PRO A 40 9.61 24.75 12.45
N ILE A 41 10.84 24.24 12.60
CA ILE A 41 11.91 24.89 13.38
C ILE A 41 12.28 26.24 12.80
N ASN A 42 12.33 26.37 11.46
CA ASN A 42 12.62 27.62 10.76
C ASN A 42 11.59 28.72 11.00
N GLN A 43 10.39 28.38 11.49
CA GLN A 43 9.29 29.29 11.79
C GLN A 43 8.80 29.16 13.25
N TYR A 44 9.66 28.66 14.16
CA TYR A 44 9.29 28.32 15.52
C TYR A 44 8.64 29.50 16.29
N SER A 45 9.20 30.70 16.18
CA SER A 45 8.64 31.88 16.86
C SER A 45 7.18 32.15 16.43
N LYS A 46 6.88 31.97 15.13
CA LYS A 46 5.52 32.14 14.61
C LYS A 46 4.61 31.00 15.03
N TYR A 47 5.07 29.76 14.95
CA TYR A 47 4.36 28.59 15.46
C TYR A 47 3.91 28.81 16.91
N ARG A 48 4.83 29.23 17.78
CA ARG A 48 4.55 29.52 19.20
C ARG A 48 3.55 30.66 19.38
N ASN A 49 3.64 31.71 18.57
CA ASN A 49 2.77 32.89 18.70
C ASN A 49 1.32 32.58 18.32
N ILE A 50 1.08 31.69 17.32
CA ILE A 50 -0.28 31.35 16.89
C ILE A 50 -0.89 30.19 17.69
N ARG A 51 -0.09 29.52 18.56
CA ARG A 51 -0.50 28.36 19.38
C ARG A 51 -0.02 28.47 20.84
N PRO A 52 -0.17 29.63 21.50
CA PRO A 52 0.51 29.87 22.77
C PRO A 52 0.18 28.83 23.85
N GLU A 53 -1.02 28.25 23.84
CA GLU A 53 -1.48 27.30 24.85
C GLU A 53 -1.03 25.86 24.59
N ILE A 54 -0.75 25.51 23.31
CA ILE A 54 -0.51 24.12 22.91
C ILE A 54 0.86 23.91 22.24
N ALA A 55 1.64 24.98 22.06
CA ALA A 55 2.94 24.89 21.38
C ALA A 55 3.92 23.99 22.15
N ILE A 56 4.57 23.07 21.43
CA ILE A 56 5.63 22.24 21.98
C ILE A 56 6.89 23.10 22.19
N PRO A 57 7.51 23.08 23.39
CA PRO A 57 8.63 23.97 23.71
C PRO A 57 9.94 23.57 22.99
N GLU A 58 10.82 24.56 22.76
CA GLU A 58 12.16 24.37 22.19
C GLU A 58 13.23 24.07 23.24
N SER A 59 12.90 24.20 24.53
CA SER A 59 13.81 24.01 25.66
C SER A 59 13.13 23.28 26.81
N GLY A 60 13.92 22.77 27.75
CA GLY A 60 13.40 21.97 28.86
C GLY A 60 13.49 20.47 28.62
N THR A 61 12.98 19.69 29.58
CA THR A 61 13.08 18.22 29.57
C THR A 61 12.20 17.56 28.52
N ARG A 62 11.07 18.17 28.17
CA ARG A 62 10.11 17.69 27.16
C ARG A 62 10.04 18.66 25.98
N LYS A 63 11.20 19.17 25.53
CA LYS A 63 11.30 19.94 24.29
C LYS A 63 11.09 19.05 23.06
N TYR A 64 10.80 19.64 21.91
CA TYR A 64 10.77 18.89 20.67
C TYR A 64 12.09 18.13 20.41
N ILE A 65 12.00 17.01 19.71
CA ILE A 65 13.16 16.23 19.25
C ILE A 65 13.50 16.69 17.83
N GLY A 66 14.73 17.19 17.58
CA GLY A 66 15.14 17.49 16.20
C GLY A 66 15.14 16.23 15.33
N LEU A 67 14.51 16.33 14.15
CA LEU A 67 14.41 15.16 13.27
C LEU A 67 15.74 14.86 12.60
N ASP A 68 16.25 15.78 11.80
CA ASP A 68 17.46 15.59 11.01
C ASP A 68 18.10 16.96 10.73
N SER A 69 19.28 17.19 11.30
CA SER A 69 20.01 18.45 11.14
C SER A 69 20.68 18.62 9.77
N THR A 70 20.67 17.61 8.93
CA THR A 70 21.25 17.66 7.57
C THR A 70 20.28 18.22 6.53
N LEU A 71 18.99 18.29 6.87
CA LEU A 71 17.96 18.85 6.00
C LEU A 71 18.11 20.35 5.80
N GLY A 72 17.63 20.87 4.67
CA GLY A 72 17.57 22.31 4.41
C GLY A 72 16.65 23.05 5.39
N ASP A 73 16.85 24.36 5.56
CA ASP A 73 16.10 25.18 6.53
C ASP A 73 14.58 25.03 6.39
N ASP A 74 14.08 24.90 5.16
CA ASP A 74 12.66 24.77 4.85
C ASP A 74 12.11 23.34 5.07
N GLN A 75 12.95 22.41 5.52
CA GLN A 75 12.61 21.05 5.90
C GLN A 75 13.03 20.71 7.34
N GLN A 76 13.63 21.64 8.07
CA GLN A 76 14.02 21.44 9.47
C GLN A 76 12.79 21.27 10.37
N LEU A 77 12.64 20.09 10.95
CA LEU A 77 11.50 19.69 11.77
C LEU A 77 11.88 19.30 13.18
N GLY A 78 11.06 19.75 14.12
CA GLY A 78 11.00 19.21 15.48
C GLY A 78 9.87 18.19 15.58
N LEU A 79 10.11 17.08 16.22
CA LEU A 79 9.09 16.07 16.55
C LEU A 79 8.48 16.36 17.91
N HIS A 80 7.21 16.00 18.08
CA HIS A 80 6.63 15.91 19.42
C HIS A 80 7.52 15.02 20.32
N PRO A 81 7.75 15.34 21.61
CA PRO A 81 8.66 14.59 22.48
C PRO A 81 8.29 13.10 22.66
N ASP A 82 7.05 12.71 22.38
CA ASP A 82 6.58 11.34 22.45
C ASP A 82 6.68 10.59 21.10
N MET A 83 7.38 11.14 20.11
CA MET A 83 7.63 10.50 18.81
C MET A 83 9.02 9.86 18.71
N ARG A 84 9.56 9.33 19.81
CA ARG A 84 10.89 8.67 19.81
C ARG A 84 10.93 7.47 18.89
N SER A 85 9.89 6.64 18.89
CA SER A 85 9.79 5.48 18.01
C SER A 85 9.71 5.86 16.53
N PHE A 86 9.09 7.02 16.21
CA PHE A 86 9.16 7.56 14.86
C PHE A 86 10.59 7.95 14.46
N LYS A 87 11.32 8.63 15.38
CA LYS A 87 12.72 9.00 15.15
C LYS A 87 13.59 7.77 14.88
N GLU A 88 13.40 6.68 15.66
CA GLU A 88 14.10 5.42 15.46
C GLU A 88 13.82 4.79 14.08
N LEU A 89 12.56 4.80 13.63
CA LEU A 89 12.17 4.33 12.29
C LEU A 89 12.78 5.19 11.19
N TYR A 90 12.76 6.50 11.35
CA TYR A 90 13.35 7.45 10.40
C TYR A 90 14.87 7.25 10.29
N ASP A 91 15.58 7.19 11.42
CA ASP A 91 17.03 6.98 11.45
C ASP A 91 17.46 5.62 10.91
N SER A 92 16.57 4.63 10.99
CA SER A 92 16.78 3.29 10.43
C SER A 92 16.45 3.21 8.93
N GLY A 93 16.04 4.32 8.30
CA GLY A 93 15.71 4.35 6.88
C GLY A 93 14.37 3.68 6.53
N LEU A 94 13.48 3.49 7.52
CA LEU A 94 12.21 2.78 7.36
C LEU A 94 11.00 3.71 7.23
N ALA A 95 11.20 5.04 7.21
CA ALA A 95 10.13 6.03 7.18
C ALA A 95 10.34 7.09 6.10
N SER A 96 9.27 7.40 5.38
CA SER A 96 9.14 8.56 4.51
C SER A 96 7.96 9.41 4.97
N VAL A 97 8.12 10.72 4.93
CA VAL A 97 7.07 11.69 5.31
C VAL A 97 6.73 12.54 4.12
N ILE A 98 5.46 12.62 3.81
CA ILE A 98 4.92 13.55 2.82
C ILE A 98 4.27 14.70 3.59
N GLN A 99 4.83 15.89 3.46
CA GLN A 99 4.37 17.09 4.16
C GLN A 99 3.11 17.66 3.53
N ASN A 100 2.23 18.18 4.38
CA ASN A 100 1.08 18.99 3.98
C ASN A 100 0.23 18.32 2.88
N VAL A 101 -0.19 17.09 3.13
CA VAL A 101 -1.09 16.34 2.24
C VAL A 101 -2.54 16.75 2.50
N GLY A 102 -3.27 16.99 1.43
CA GLY A 102 -4.68 17.39 1.49
C GLY A 102 -5.34 17.30 0.13
N TYR A 103 -6.39 18.08 -0.09
CA TYR A 103 -7.07 18.24 -1.37
C TYR A 103 -7.70 19.63 -1.46
N ASP A 104 -8.10 20.03 -2.64
CA ASP A 104 -8.67 21.37 -2.87
C ASP A 104 -10.06 21.51 -2.26
N ASN A 105 -10.38 22.70 -1.71
CA ASN A 105 -11.67 23.03 -1.09
C ASN A 105 -12.11 22.04 0.01
N ILE A 106 -11.21 21.74 0.95
CA ILE A 106 -11.46 20.76 2.01
C ILE A 106 -12.79 20.99 2.73
N ASN A 107 -13.59 19.93 2.83
CA ASN A 107 -14.82 19.89 3.60
C ASN A 107 -14.50 19.61 5.08
N GLY A 108 -14.95 20.47 5.98
CA GLY A 108 -14.72 20.31 7.43
C GLY A 108 -15.58 19.22 8.11
N SER A 109 -16.37 18.45 7.38
CA SER A 109 -17.14 17.32 7.92
C SER A 109 -16.32 16.04 7.90
N HIS A 110 -16.16 15.36 9.03
CA HIS A 110 -15.51 14.05 9.11
C HIS A 110 -16.10 13.04 8.12
N PHE A 111 -17.42 12.95 8.04
CA PHE A 111 -18.10 12.03 7.14
C PHE A 111 -17.73 12.29 5.69
N ARG A 112 -17.93 13.54 5.24
CA ARG A 112 -17.67 13.88 3.83
C ARG A 112 -16.19 13.79 3.47
N SER A 113 -15.31 14.27 4.33
CA SER A 113 -13.87 14.18 4.06
C SER A 113 -13.37 12.74 4.06
N THR A 114 -13.87 11.89 4.96
CA THR A 114 -13.58 10.45 4.94
C THR A 114 -14.05 9.80 3.63
N ASP A 115 -15.27 10.14 3.15
CA ASP A 115 -15.76 9.64 1.87
C ASP A 115 -14.86 10.07 0.71
N ILE A 116 -14.41 11.34 0.69
CA ILE A 116 -13.49 11.84 -0.34
C ILE A 116 -12.20 11.01 -0.36
N TRP A 117 -11.55 10.81 0.80
CA TRP A 117 -10.34 10.02 0.90
C TRP A 117 -10.53 8.55 0.51
N PHE A 118 -11.67 7.97 0.81
CA PHE A 118 -11.99 6.59 0.45
C PHE A 118 -12.39 6.44 -1.02
N THR A 119 -13.04 7.43 -1.59
CA THR A 119 -13.53 7.32 -2.97
C THR A 119 -12.53 7.82 -4.01
N GLY A 120 -11.54 8.63 -3.63
CA GLY A 120 -10.66 9.28 -4.60
C GLY A 120 -11.31 10.46 -5.33
N SER A 121 -12.47 10.93 -4.85
CA SER A 121 -13.23 12.02 -5.47
C SER A 121 -12.63 13.41 -5.21
N GLY A 122 -13.07 14.38 -5.97
CA GLY A 122 -12.94 15.79 -5.63
C GLY A 122 -13.94 16.22 -4.53
N TYR A 123 -13.84 17.47 -4.09
CA TYR A 123 -14.69 18.01 -3.02
C TYR A 123 -16.17 18.08 -3.39
N ASP A 124 -16.49 18.28 -4.65
CA ASP A 124 -17.83 18.49 -5.21
C ASP A 124 -18.42 17.23 -5.87
N GLU A 125 -17.71 16.11 -5.83
CA GLU A 125 -18.11 14.86 -6.46
C GLU A 125 -18.46 13.80 -5.42
N TYR A 126 -19.61 13.14 -5.58
CA TYR A 126 -20.06 12.04 -4.74
C TYR A 126 -19.97 10.72 -5.48
N LEU A 127 -19.29 9.74 -4.91
CA LEU A 127 -19.10 8.41 -5.47
C LEU A 127 -19.56 7.35 -4.47
N ASP A 128 -20.18 6.29 -5.00
CA ASP A 128 -20.65 5.12 -4.24
C ASP A 128 -19.61 3.98 -4.24
N SER A 129 -18.42 4.22 -4.80
CA SER A 129 -17.33 3.23 -4.89
C SER A 129 -16.00 3.81 -4.40
N GLY A 130 -15.19 2.96 -3.78
CA GLY A 130 -13.90 3.33 -3.24
C GLY A 130 -12.74 3.03 -4.19
N TRP A 131 -11.63 3.78 -4.07
CA TRP A 131 -10.48 3.58 -4.92
C TRP A 131 -9.80 2.21 -4.70
N ALA A 132 -9.78 1.71 -3.45
CA ALA A 132 -9.25 0.38 -3.14
C ALA A 132 -10.13 -0.72 -3.75
N GLY A 133 -11.46 -0.57 -3.68
CA GLY A 133 -12.40 -1.48 -4.34
C GLY A 133 -12.24 -1.51 -5.85
N ARG A 134 -12.10 -0.34 -6.48
CA ARG A 134 -11.85 -0.24 -7.93
C ARG A 134 -10.49 -0.81 -8.32
N TYR A 135 -9.44 -0.56 -7.54
CA TYR A 135 -8.13 -1.18 -7.73
C TYR A 135 -8.22 -2.71 -7.72
N LEU A 136 -8.81 -3.29 -6.68
CA LEU A 136 -8.95 -4.74 -6.55
C LEU A 136 -9.77 -5.34 -7.71
N SER A 137 -10.89 -4.72 -8.08
CA SER A 137 -11.74 -5.21 -9.17
C SER A 137 -11.08 -5.05 -10.56
N SER A 138 -10.23 -4.05 -10.76
CA SER A 138 -9.50 -3.84 -12.01
C SER A 138 -8.31 -4.79 -12.14
N THR A 139 -7.58 -5.00 -11.04
CA THR A 139 -6.36 -5.82 -11.03
C THR A 139 -6.68 -7.33 -11.02
N PHE A 140 -7.78 -7.74 -10.38
CA PHE A 140 -8.16 -9.14 -10.23
C PHE A 140 -9.45 -9.44 -11.02
N PRO A 141 -9.35 -10.12 -12.17
CA PRO A 141 -10.49 -10.36 -13.06
C PRO A 141 -11.67 -11.05 -12.37
N ASN A 142 -12.86 -10.48 -12.56
CA ASN A 142 -14.12 -10.96 -11.96
C ASN A 142 -14.17 -10.94 -10.43
N TYR A 143 -13.28 -10.21 -9.77
CA TYR A 143 -13.38 -9.98 -8.33
C TYR A 143 -14.48 -8.94 -8.03
N PRO A 144 -15.32 -9.12 -6.98
CA PRO A 144 -15.34 -10.23 -6.03
C PRO A 144 -16.25 -11.41 -6.46
N ALA A 145 -16.94 -11.35 -7.61
CA ALA A 145 -17.98 -12.31 -7.98
C ALA A 145 -17.46 -13.76 -8.10
N ALA A 146 -16.29 -13.96 -8.73
CA ALA A 146 -15.69 -15.29 -8.96
C ALA A 146 -14.77 -15.73 -7.80
N TYR A 147 -14.85 -15.10 -6.63
CA TYR A 147 -13.99 -15.37 -5.47
C TYR A 147 -14.81 -15.76 -4.23
N PRO A 148 -14.25 -16.54 -3.27
CA PRO A 148 -12.95 -17.22 -3.38
C PRO A 148 -12.93 -18.31 -4.46
N ASN A 149 -11.73 -18.61 -4.97
CA ASN A 149 -11.51 -19.67 -5.96
C ASN A 149 -10.24 -20.47 -5.61
N ASN A 150 -9.91 -21.51 -6.39
CA ASN A 150 -8.78 -22.39 -6.10
C ASN A 150 -7.41 -21.70 -6.15
N GLU A 151 -7.27 -20.57 -6.84
CA GLU A 151 -6.02 -19.82 -6.97
C GLU A 151 -5.91 -18.74 -5.89
N MET A 152 -7.05 -18.23 -5.41
CA MET A 152 -7.13 -17.18 -4.41
C MET A 152 -8.26 -17.49 -3.41
N LEU A 153 -7.86 -18.07 -2.29
CA LEU A 153 -8.78 -18.48 -1.21
C LEU A 153 -9.07 -17.33 -0.23
N ASP A 154 -8.16 -16.34 -0.17
CA ASP A 154 -8.21 -15.24 0.79
C ASP A 154 -8.98 -14.04 0.23
N PRO A 155 -9.66 -13.23 1.08
CA PRO A 155 -10.22 -11.96 0.66
C PRO A 155 -9.08 -11.01 0.24
N LEU A 156 -9.24 -10.32 -0.90
CA LEU A 156 -8.20 -9.42 -1.38
C LEU A 156 -8.12 -8.10 -0.58
N GLY A 157 -9.22 -7.68 0.03
CA GLY A 157 -9.29 -6.59 0.99
C GLY A 157 -9.72 -7.06 2.36
N LEU A 158 -9.15 -6.52 3.43
CA LEU A 158 -9.52 -6.83 4.81
C LEU A 158 -9.44 -5.59 5.68
N GLU A 159 -10.53 -5.27 6.37
CA GLU A 159 -10.61 -4.18 7.35
C GLU A 159 -10.65 -4.75 8.77
N ILE A 160 -9.77 -4.27 9.65
CA ILE A 160 -9.83 -4.64 11.07
C ILE A 160 -10.85 -3.74 11.75
N GLY A 161 -12.04 -4.28 11.98
CA GLY A 161 -13.17 -3.52 12.53
C GLY A 161 -14.50 -4.23 12.33
N SER A 162 -15.59 -3.52 12.64
CA SER A 162 -16.96 -4.07 12.65
C SER A 162 -17.72 -3.91 11.32
N SER A 163 -17.20 -3.11 10.38
CA SER A 163 -17.87 -2.84 9.09
C SER A 163 -16.86 -2.54 8.00
N VAL A 164 -17.22 -2.84 6.76
CA VAL A 164 -16.42 -2.50 5.58
C VAL A 164 -16.69 -1.05 5.19
N SER A 165 -15.63 -0.26 5.06
CA SER A 165 -15.71 1.15 4.66
C SER A 165 -15.96 1.30 3.15
N LEU A 166 -16.47 2.48 2.77
CA LEU A 166 -16.72 2.85 1.37
C LEU A 166 -15.46 2.70 0.49
N GLY A 167 -14.27 2.82 1.07
CA GLY A 167 -13.00 2.63 0.37
C GLY A 167 -12.87 1.29 -0.37
N PHE A 168 -13.57 0.26 0.10
CA PHE A 168 -13.57 -1.08 -0.48
C PHE A 168 -14.82 -1.42 -1.28
N HIS A 169 -15.67 -0.47 -1.64
CA HIS A 169 -16.81 -0.75 -2.51
C HIS A 169 -16.39 -0.70 -3.99
N SER A 170 -16.83 -1.69 -4.77
CA SER A 170 -16.65 -1.70 -6.24
C SER A 170 -17.60 -0.70 -6.91
N GLU A 171 -17.43 -0.45 -8.22
CA GLU A 171 -18.35 0.38 -9.02
C GLU A 171 -19.80 -0.13 -9.01
N SER A 172 -20.02 -1.41 -8.78
CA SER A 172 -21.37 -2.00 -8.62
C SER A 172 -21.92 -1.87 -7.19
N GLY A 173 -21.24 -1.17 -6.28
CA GLY A 173 -21.61 -1.04 -4.88
C GLY A 173 -21.34 -2.29 -4.02
N ILE A 174 -20.75 -3.35 -4.61
CA ILE A 174 -20.47 -4.59 -3.88
C ILE A 174 -19.16 -4.42 -3.08
N PRO A 175 -19.15 -4.76 -1.78
CA PRO A 175 -17.91 -4.77 -1.00
C PRO A 175 -16.87 -5.74 -1.58
N THR A 176 -15.64 -5.26 -1.71
CA THR A 176 -14.46 -6.02 -2.17
C THR A 176 -13.53 -6.40 -1.03
N ALA A 177 -13.97 -6.20 0.20
CA ALA A 177 -13.28 -6.58 1.41
C ALA A 177 -14.25 -7.25 2.37
N ILE A 178 -13.70 -7.86 3.40
CA ILE A 178 -14.45 -8.24 4.59
C ILE A 178 -13.90 -7.49 5.80
N SER A 179 -14.73 -7.30 6.81
CA SER A 179 -14.32 -6.72 8.10
C SER A 179 -14.27 -7.79 9.18
N VAL A 180 -13.23 -7.76 10.00
CA VAL A 180 -13.06 -8.66 11.13
C VAL A 180 -12.41 -7.92 12.30
N GLU A 181 -12.93 -8.09 13.50
CA GLU A 181 -12.25 -7.64 14.71
C GLU A 181 -11.25 -8.71 15.20
N SER A 182 -11.69 -9.98 15.17
CA SER A 182 -10.90 -11.16 15.46
C SER A 182 -11.29 -12.27 14.49
N PRO A 183 -10.33 -12.97 13.85
CA PRO A 183 -10.65 -14.09 12.96
C PRO A 183 -11.40 -15.23 13.64
N GLU A 184 -11.14 -15.49 14.93
CA GLU A 184 -11.85 -16.52 15.70
C GLU A 184 -13.29 -16.10 16.00
N GLU A 185 -13.52 -14.85 16.40
CA GLU A 185 -14.87 -14.32 16.65
C GLU A 185 -15.68 -14.25 15.37
N PHE A 186 -15.06 -13.82 14.25
CA PHE A 186 -15.70 -13.81 12.95
C PHE A 186 -16.12 -15.22 12.51
N TYR A 187 -15.24 -16.23 12.68
CA TYR A 187 -15.58 -17.62 12.40
C TYR A 187 -16.74 -18.11 13.26
N ASN A 188 -16.73 -17.85 14.57
CA ASN A 188 -17.78 -18.26 15.49
C ASN A 188 -19.12 -17.57 15.17
N LEU A 189 -19.10 -16.29 14.83
CA LEU A 189 -20.29 -15.54 14.42
C LEU A 189 -20.92 -16.16 13.17
N VAL A 190 -20.13 -16.35 12.13
CA VAL A 190 -20.62 -16.83 10.82
C VAL A 190 -21.12 -18.27 10.91
N THR A 191 -20.41 -19.16 11.64
CA THR A 191 -20.82 -20.56 11.79
C THR A 191 -21.94 -20.77 12.82
N GLY A 192 -22.12 -19.81 13.75
CA GLY A 192 -23.15 -19.87 14.80
C GLY A 192 -24.54 -19.36 14.37
N VAL A 193 -24.62 -18.56 13.31
CA VAL A 193 -25.87 -17.91 12.84
C VAL A 193 -26.62 -18.75 11.79
N GLY A 194 -26.04 -19.85 11.30
CA GLY A 194 -26.53 -20.59 10.15
C GLY A 194 -27.91 -21.24 10.33
N GLY A 195 -28.91 -20.69 9.66
CA GLY A 195 -30.12 -21.42 9.31
C GLY A 195 -29.88 -22.35 8.11
N THR A 196 -30.75 -23.35 7.90
CA THR A 196 -30.67 -24.18 6.68
C THR A 196 -31.21 -23.36 5.51
N PRO A 197 -30.38 -23.00 4.50
CA PRO A 197 -30.86 -22.24 3.36
C PRO A 197 -31.93 -23.02 2.59
N PRO A 198 -32.91 -22.33 1.97
CA PRO A 198 -33.93 -22.99 1.16
C PRO A 198 -33.30 -23.75 0.01
N LYS A 199 -33.78 -24.97 -0.27
CA LYS A 199 -33.24 -25.84 -1.33
C LYS A 199 -33.53 -25.33 -2.77
N THR A 200 -34.58 -24.53 -2.92
CA THR A 200 -34.99 -23.95 -4.19
C THR A 200 -35.49 -22.53 -3.94
N VAL A 201 -35.08 -21.61 -4.83
CA VAL A 201 -35.52 -20.23 -4.81
C VAL A 201 -36.25 -19.94 -6.14
N GLU A 202 -37.41 -19.32 -6.09
CA GLU A 202 -38.20 -18.98 -7.27
C GLU A 202 -37.50 -17.87 -8.09
N ASP A 203 -37.66 -17.90 -9.45
CA ASP A 203 -37.13 -16.84 -10.33
C ASP A 203 -38.05 -15.61 -10.33
N THR A 204 -38.12 -14.98 -9.15
CA THR A 204 -38.81 -13.72 -8.90
C THR A 204 -37.81 -12.66 -8.51
N TYR A 205 -38.20 -11.37 -8.43
CA TYR A 205 -37.32 -10.31 -7.88
C TYR A 205 -36.88 -10.65 -6.46
N TYR A 206 -37.82 -11.06 -5.62
CA TYR A 206 -37.51 -11.51 -4.25
C TYR A 206 -36.58 -12.73 -4.22
N GLY A 207 -36.80 -13.70 -5.13
CA GLY A 207 -35.93 -14.85 -5.24
C GLY A 207 -34.51 -14.52 -5.68
N LYS A 208 -34.32 -13.52 -6.54
CA LYS A 208 -33.00 -13.03 -6.94
C LYS A 208 -32.27 -12.38 -5.76
N GLU A 209 -32.96 -11.56 -4.99
CA GLU A 209 -32.42 -10.96 -3.76
C GLU A 209 -32.04 -12.03 -2.73
N LEU A 210 -32.89 -13.03 -2.52
CA LEU A 210 -32.61 -14.13 -1.61
C LEU A 210 -31.41 -14.98 -2.06
N ASN A 211 -31.30 -15.29 -3.37
CA ASN A 211 -30.12 -15.97 -3.92
C ASN A 211 -28.85 -15.16 -3.72
N TRP A 212 -28.91 -13.85 -3.89
CA TRP A 212 -27.78 -12.95 -3.65
C TRP A 212 -27.34 -12.96 -2.18
N ILE A 213 -28.28 -12.90 -1.22
CA ILE A 213 -28.00 -12.99 0.22
C ILE A 213 -27.34 -14.34 0.55
N MET A 214 -27.86 -15.44 0.01
CA MET A 214 -27.31 -16.78 0.20
C MET A 214 -25.89 -16.93 -0.37
N ASP A 215 -25.58 -16.30 -1.51
CA ASP A 215 -24.22 -16.31 -2.08
C ASP A 215 -23.25 -15.52 -1.21
N ILE A 216 -23.67 -14.37 -0.67
CA ILE A 216 -22.87 -13.58 0.29
C ILE A 216 -22.61 -14.40 1.54
N GLU A 217 -23.63 -15.04 2.12
CA GLU A 217 -23.47 -15.88 3.31
C GLU A 217 -22.49 -17.02 3.06
N LYS A 218 -22.62 -17.72 1.93
CA LYS A 218 -21.72 -18.79 1.52
C LYS A 218 -20.26 -18.32 1.40
N LYS A 219 -20.03 -17.19 0.76
CA LYS A 219 -18.68 -16.60 0.59
C LYS A 219 -18.12 -16.15 1.93
N SER A 220 -18.92 -15.54 2.79
CA SER A 220 -18.52 -15.15 4.15
C SER A 220 -18.09 -16.36 4.97
N ASN A 221 -18.83 -17.46 4.90
CA ASN A 221 -18.49 -18.72 5.56
C ASN A 221 -17.15 -19.30 5.05
N GLN A 222 -16.91 -19.26 3.74
CA GLN A 222 -15.65 -19.72 3.14
C GLN A 222 -14.47 -18.87 3.61
N TYR A 223 -14.59 -17.54 3.57
CA TYR A 223 -13.56 -16.64 4.05
C TYR A 223 -13.31 -16.78 5.56
N ALA A 224 -14.37 -16.94 6.37
CA ALA A 224 -14.22 -17.12 7.81
C ALA A 224 -13.43 -18.40 8.15
N GLY A 225 -13.73 -19.52 7.48
CA GLY A 225 -12.98 -20.76 7.63
C GLY A 225 -11.51 -20.61 7.22
N ARG A 226 -11.28 -19.95 6.09
CA ARG A 226 -9.92 -19.71 5.58
C ARG A 226 -9.13 -18.76 6.47
N LEU A 227 -9.70 -17.66 6.92
CA LEU A 227 -9.03 -16.71 7.82
C LEU A 227 -8.67 -17.36 9.15
N LYS A 228 -9.57 -18.19 9.72
CA LYS A 228 -9.26 -18.97 10.91
C LYS A 228 -8.07 -19.90 10.69
N GLU A 229 -8.08 -20.67 9.58
CA GLU A 229 -6.97 -21.57 9.23
C GLU A 229 -5.63 -20.84 9.16
N VAL A 230 -5.53 -19.74 8.41
CA VAL A 230 -4.27 -19.00 8.27
C VAL A 230 -3.86 -18.30 9.56
N TYR A 231 -4.82 -17.84 10.36
CA TYR A 231 -4.55 -17.24 11.66
C TYR A 231 -4.02 -18.25 12.67
N GLU A 232 -4.58 -19.45 12.73
CA GLU A 232 -4.09 -20.54 13.59
C GLU A 232 -2.70 -21.04 13.16
N LYS A 233 -2.45 -21.10 11.86
CA LYS A 233 -1.14 -21.45 11.30
C LYS A 233 -0.11 -20.34 11.50
N GLY A 234 -0.55 -19.09 11.54
CA GLY A 234 0.29 -17.92 11.70
C GLY A 234 0.81 -17.76 13.12
N ARG A 235 1.85 -16.96 13.24
CA ARG A 235 2.47 -16.63 14.52
C ARG A 235 2.77 -15.13 14.59
N ASN A 236 2.86 -14.63 15.81
CA ASN A 236 3.41 -13.31 16.12
C ASN A 236 4.85 -13.46 16.63
N SER A 237 5.61 -12.38 16.53
CA SER A 237 6.91 -12.28 17.19
C SER A 237 6.74 -12.24 18.71
N SER A 238 7.66 -12.87 19.43
CA SER A 238 7.73 -12.78 20.89
C SER A 238 8.59 -11.60 21.38
N SER A 239 9.36 -10.97 20.50
CA SER A 239 10.31 -9.91 20.83
C SER A 239 9.91 -8.53 20.35
N ALA A 240 8.93 -8.40 19.44
CA ALA A 240 8.46 -7.11 18.94
C ALA A 240 7.84 -6.27 20.07
N ASN A 241 8.32 -5.04 20.19
CA ASN A 241 7.93 -4.15 21.28
C ASN A 241 6.81 -3.20 20.86
N TYR A 242 5.58 -3.66 20.98
CA TYR A 242 4.37 -2.91 20.65
C TYR A 242 3.94 -1.92 21.73
N SER A 243 3.17 -0.92 21.34
CA SER A 243 2.51 -0.01 22.28
C SER A 243 1.51 -0.75 23.17
N PRO A 244 1.57 -0.58 24.49
CA PRO A 244 0.52 -1.07 25.38
C PRO A 244 -0.73 -0.17 25.40
N ILE A 245 -0.70 0.97 24.70
CA ILE A 245 -1.76 1.98 24.70
C ILE A 245 -2.68 1.77 23.50
N GLY A 246 -3.99 1.76 23.75
CA GLY A 246 -5.02 1.66 22.71
C GLY A 246 -5.07 0.31 22.01
N ASN A 247 -5.70 0.25 20.84
CA ASN A 247 -5.99 -1.00 20.13
C ASN A 247 -5.22 -1.18 18.80
N LEU A 248 -4.42 -0.20 18.38
CA LEU A 248 -3.72 -0.29 17.09
C LEU A 248 -2.73 -1.45 17.05
N SER A 249 -1.99 -1.68 18.15
CA SER A 249 -1.06 -2.81 18.27
C SER A 249 -1.76 -4.14 18.03
N ALA A 250 -2.92 -4.37 18.64
CA ALA A 250 -3.69 -5.60 18.46
C ALA A 250 -4.15 -5.77 16.99
N GLN A 251 -4.59 -4.70 16.34
CA GLN A 251 -4.96 -4.73 14.92
C GLN A 251 -3.76 -5.13 14.03
N LEU A 252 -2.60 -4.53 14.25
CA LEU A 252 -1.39 -4.82 13.49
C LEU A 252 -0.87 -6.25 13.75
N GLN A 253 -1.00 -6.76 14.99
CA GLN A 253 -0.68 -8.15 15.32
C GLN A 253 -1.61 -9.16 14.66
N VAL A 254 -2.88 -8.85 14.46
CA VAL A 254 -3.79 -9.68 13.65
C VAL A 254 -3.30 -9.74 12.20
N ILE A 255 -2.93 -8.58 11.62
CA ILE A 255 -2.44 -8.50 10.24
C ILE A 255 -1.15 -9.32 10.08
N SER A 256 -0.15 -9.14 10.93
CA SER A 256 1.12 -9.86 10.84
C SER A 256 0.94 -11.38 11.02
N ARG A 257 0.05 -11.79 11.92
CA ARG A 257 -0.27 -13.20 12.14
C ARG A 257 -0.96 -13.83 10.94
N LEU A 258 -1.92 -13.16 10.32
CA LEU A 258 -2.55 -13.61 9.08
C LEU A 258 -1.51 -13.76 7.96
N LEU A 259 -0.66 -12.75 7.75
CA LEU A 259 0.38 -12.77 6.72
C LEU A 259 1.41 -13.88 6.97
N SER A 260 1.85 -14.09 8.20
CA SER A 260 2.78 -15.17 8.57
C SER A 260 2.18 -16.57 8.39
N GLY A 261 0.85 -16.69 8.47
CA GLY A 261 0.11 -17.92 8.19
C GLY A 261 -0.12 -18.20 6.70
N GLY A 262 0.30 -17.26 5.85
CA GLY A 262 0.20 -17.38 4.38
C GLY A 262 -1.05 -16.75 3.78
N CYS A 263 -1.69 -15.80 4.49
CA CYS A 263 -2.77 -14.99 3.93
C CYS A 263 -2.26 -14.14 2.77
N GLN A 264 -3.01 -14.12 1.66
CA GLN A 264 -2.64 -13.44 0.42
C GLN A 264 -3.41 -12.12 0.19
N THR A 265 -4.11 -11.62 1.20
CA THR A 265 -4.79 -10.32 1.18
C THR A 265 -3.84 -9.21 0.72
N LYS A 266 -4.31 -8.32 -0.13
CA LYS A 266 -3.52 -7.27 -0.78
C LYS A 266 -3.58 -5.94 -0.07
N ILE A 267 -4.75 -5.57 0.43
CA ILE A 267 -4.94 -4.30 1.14
C ILE A 267 -5.59 -4.58 2.49
N PHE A 268 -4.93 -4.13 3.55
CA PHE A 268 -5.49 -4.10 4.91
C PHE A 268 -5.78 -2.66 5.31
N LEU A 269 -6.85 -2.47 6.09
CA LEU A 269 -7.18 -1.20 6.72
C LEU A 269 -7.31 -1.39 8.23
N ALA A 270 -6.51 -0.66 8.98
CA ALA A 270 -6.59 -0.50 10.43
C ALA A 270 -6.99 0.94 10.77
N ARG A 271 -7.50 1.16 11.98
CA ARG A 271 -7.97 2.50 12.39
C ARG A 271 -7.57 2.82 13.82
N ILE A 272 -7.12 4.05 14.02
CA ILE A 272 -6.94 4.66 15.31
C ILE A 272 -7.86 5.88 15.40
N THR A 273 -8.70 5.94 16.43
CA THR A 273 -9.67 7.03 16.66
C THR A 273 -9.21 7.97 17.75
N GLY A 274 -9.79 9.16 17.82
CA GLY A 274 -9.55 10.12 18.89
C GLY A 274 -8.74 11.34 18.47
N PHE A 275 -8.36 11.47 17.19
CA PHE A 275 -7.66 12.65 16.68
C PHE A 275 -8.54 13.90 16.58
N ASP A 276 -9.85 13.80 16.83
CA ASP A 276 -10.75 14.94 16.90
C ASP A 276 -10.56 15.75 18.21
N THR A 277 -9.43 16.44 18.29
CA THR A 277 -8.92 17.09 19.50
C THR A 277 -9.32 18.56 19.59
N HIS A 278 -10.63 18.86 19.50
CA HIS A 278 -11.14 20.23 19.71
C HIS A 278 -10.88 20.77 21.12
N ALA A 279 -10.79 19.88 22.09
CA ALA A 279 -10.48 20.23 23.48
C ALA A 279 -9.51 19.19 24.07
N LYS A 280 -8.71 19.62 25.05
CA LYS A 280 -7.78 18.73 25.77
C LYS A 280 -6.83 17.96 24.83
N GLN A 281 -6.49 18.56 23.71
CA GLN A 281 -5.40 18.09 22.87
C GLN A 281 -4.12 18.02 23.69
N THR A 282 -3.89 19.07 24.48
CA THR A 282 -2.85 19.14 25.49
C THR A 282 -3.44 19.39 26.87
N GLU A 283 -2.67 19.11 27.93
CA GLU A 283 -3.01 19.50 29.28
C GLU A 283 -2.68 20.98 29.51
N ALA A 284 -3.53 21.67 30.30
CA ALA A 284 -3.34 23.09 30.60
C ALA A 284 -2.02 23.39 31.34
N SER A 285 -1.52 22.44 32.11
CA SER A 285 -0.27 22.56 32.86
C SER A 285 0.99 22.21 32.07
N ASP A 286 0.85 21.44 30.95
CA ASP A 286 1.97 20.98 30.13
C ASP A 286 1.50 20.70 28.70
N SER A 287 1.85 21.57 27.76
CA SER A 287 1.50 21.45 26.35
C SER A 287 2.10 20.22 25.63
N THR A 288 3.01 19.52 26.28
CA THR A 288 3.63 18.29 25.72
C THR A 288 2.92 17.01 26.15
N THR A 289 1.88 17.10 26.97
CA THR A 289 1.08 15.97 27.44
C THR A 289 -0.40 16.16 27.04
N GLY A 290 -1.20 15.10 27.12
CA GLY A 290 -2.61 15.14 26.80
C GLY A 290 -3.03 14.09 25.76
N THR A 291 -4.17 14.32 25.12
CA THR A 291 -4.76 13.34 24.18
C THR A 291 -3.86 13.12 22.96
N HIS A 292 -3.36 14.18 22.34
CA HIS A 292 -2.53 14.08 21.13
C HIS A 292 -1.21 13.36 21.41
N ALA A 293 -0.55 13.67 22.53
CA ALA A 293 0.67 12.98 22.98
C ALA A 293 0.47 11.45 23.07
N ARG A 294 -0.64 11.02 23.70
CA ARG A 294 -0.97 9.58 23.80
C ARG A 294 -1.26 8.93 22.46
N LEU A 295 -1.94 9.64 21.55
CA LEU A 295 -2.23 9.15 20.20
C LEU A 295 -0.95 8.97 19.37
N LEU A 296 -0.01 9.93 19.46
CA LEU A 296 1.30 9.83 18.79
C LEU A 296 2.14 8.67 19.35
N THR A 297 2.16 8.50 20.68
CA THR A 297 2.79 7.33 21.31
C THR A 297 2.18 6.03 20.81
N GLN A 298 0.84 5.91 20.86
CA GLN A 298 0.14 4.72 20.37
C GLN A 298 0.49 4.44 18.91
N LEU A 299 0.43 5.45 18.06
CA LEU A 299 0.69 5.32 16.62
C LEU A 299 2.10 4.80 16.34
N PHE A 300 3.10 5.54 16.81
CA PHE A 300 4.48 5.26 16.39
C PHE A 300 5.12 4.09 17.13
N ASP A 301 4.75 3.82 18.38
CA ASP A 301 5.17 2.61 19.07
C ASP A 301 4.54 1.36 18.45
N SER A 302 3.26 1.42 18.03
CA SER A 302 2.61 0.31 17.35
C SER A 302 3.23 0.04 15.97
N ILE A 303 3.52 1.09 15.19
CA ILE A 303 4.16 0.94 13.88
C ILE A 303 5.59 0.42 14.04
N ARG A 304 6.37 0.90 15.02
CA ARG A 304 7.70 0.36 15.29
C ARG A 304 7.63 -1.13 15.60
N GLY A 305 6.79 -1.55 16.55
CA GLY A 305 6.59 -2.96 16.86
C GLY A 305 6.17 -3.78 15.65
N PHE A 306 5.32 -3.23 14.77
CA PHE A 306 4.92 -3.89 13.54
C PHE A 306 6.07 -4.06 12.55
N GLN A 307 6.92 -3.05 12.35
CA GLN A 307 8.10 -3.17 11.49
C GLN A 307 9.13 -4.17 12.05
N GLU A 308 9.34 -4.20 13.38
CA GLU A 308 10.17 -5.20 14.05
C GLU A 308 9.61 -6.62 13.81
N GLU A 309 8.31 -6.80 13.97
CA GLU A 309 7.64 -8.08 13.76
C GLU A 309 7.71 -8.53 12.30
N LEU A 310 7.46 -7.64 11.34
CA LEU A 310 7.57 -7.95 9.91
C LEU A 310 8.98 -8.43 9.54
N LYS A 311 10.01 -7.81 10.11
CA LYS A 311 11.40 -8.20 9.92
C LYS A 311 11.67 -9.60 10.46
N GLU A 312 11.25 -9.91 11.70
CA GLU A 312 11.44 -11.24 12.31
C GLU A 312 10.67 -12.35 11.57
N LEU A 313 9.53 -12.01 10.99
CA LEU A 313 8.71 -12.94 10.22
C LEU A 313 9.18 -13.07 8.75
N GLY A 314 10.18 -12.29 8.31
CA GLY A 314 10.65 -12.27 6.92
C GLY A 314 9.64 -11.67 5.93
N LEU A 315 8.81 -10.75 6.41
CA LEU A 315 7.74 -10.11 5.63
C LEU A 315 8.06 -8.64 5.25
N GLU A 316 9.18 -8.09 5.72
CA GLU A 316 9.56 -6.68 5.55
C GLU A 316 9.66 -6.22 4.09
N ASP A 317 10.00 -7.13 3.17
CA ASP A 317 10.09 -6.86 1.72
C ASP A 317 8.72 -6.86 1.02
N LYS A 318 7.68 -7.34 1.70
CA LYS A 318 6.34 -7.53 1.13
C LYS A 318 5.32 -6.52 1.59
N VAL A 319 5.56 -5.83 2.71
CA VAL A 319 4.56 -4.98 3.36
C VAL A 319 4.98 -3.53 3.34
N LEU A 320 4.12 -2.67 2.83
CA LEU A 320 4.20 -1.22 2.95
C LEU A 320 3.06 -0.75 3.85
N THR A 321 3.36 0.15 4.78
CA THR A 321 2.36 0.75 5.67
C THR A 321 2.23 2.23 5.36
N ALA A 322 1.02 2.74 5.18
CA ALA A 322 0.76 4.16 4.96
C ALA A 322 -0.34 4.65 5.92
N THR A 323 -0.13 5.83 6.51
CA THR A 323 -1.15 6.48 7.33
C THR A 323 -1.92 7.51 6.53
N PHE A 324 -3.13 7.85 6.94
CA PHE A 324 -3.86 9.00 6.41
C PHE A 324 -4.87 9.53 7.43
N SER A 325 -5.23 10.78 7.28
CA SER A 325 -6.27 11.44 8.07
C SER A 325 -7.19 12.20 7.13
N GLU A 326 -8.47 12.27 7.43
CA GLU A 326 -9.47 12.88 6.54
C GLU A 326 -9.24 14.38 6.29
N PHE A 327 -8.54 15.04 7.20
CA PHE A 327 -8.02 16.40 7.08
C PHE A 327 -6.95 16.66 8.16
N GLY A 328 -6.33 17.84 8.15
CA GLY A 328 -5.48 18.34 9.23
C GLY A 328 -6.22 19.23 10.20
N ARG A 329 -5.49 19.93 11.07
CA ARG A 329 -6.02 20.90 12.03
C ARG A 329 -5.61 22.31 11.64
N ARG A 330 -6.39 23.31 12.09
CA ARG A 330 -6.08 24.72 11.90
C ARG A 330 -4.71 25.06 12.45
N ALA A 331 -4.06 26.03 11.82
CA ALA A 331 -2.77 26.49 12.31
C ALA A 331 -2.85 27.16 13.69
N LEU A 332 -3.98 27.75 14.05
CA LEU A 332 -4.22 28.43 15.32
C LEU A 332 -4.74 27.44 16.37
N SER A 333 -4.31 27.62 17.62
CA SER A 333 -4.97 27.00 18.77
C SER A 333 -6.34 27.64 19.03
N ASN A 334 -7.24 26.90 19.68
CA ASN A 334 -8.51 27.42 20.19
C ASN A 334 -8.46 27.59 21.71
N GLY A 335 -9.48 28.20 22.30
CA GLY A 335 -9.54 28.49 23.74
C GLY A 335 -9.75 27.28 24.66
N SER A 336 -9.72 26.04 24.13
CA SER A 336 -9.98 24.80 24.86
C SER A 336 -8.75 23.87 24.93
N TYR A 337 -7.54 24.42 24.75
CA TYR A 337 -6.30 23.65 24.64
C TYR A 337 -6.35 22.61 23.52
N GLY A 338 -6.90 23.00 22.38
CA GLY A 338 -7.09 22.15 21.21
C GLY A 338 -7.03 22.93 19.91
N THR A 339 -7.51 22.29 18.85
CA THR A 339 -7.54 22.83 17.49
C THR A 339 -8.84 22.47 16.79
N ASP A 340 -9.33 23.37 15.94
CA ASP A 340 -10.50 23.11 15.09
C ASP A 340 -10.07 22.39 13.80
N HIS A 341 -11.06 21.90 13.02
CA HIS A 341 -10.82 21.27 11.73
C HIS A 341 -10.08 22.22 10.78
N GLY A 342 -9.06 21.70 10.14
CA GLY A 342 -8.23 22.42 9.19
C GLY A 342 -8.11 21.66 7.86
N THR A 343 -6.98 21.82 7.19
CA THR A 343 -6.79 21.34 5.82
C THR A 343 -5.75 20.24 5.72
N ALA A 344 -4.48 20.59 5.68
CA ALA A 344 -3.40 19.69 5.38
C ALA A 344 -2.80 19.03 6.62
N ALA A 345 -2.38 17.78 6.50
CA ALA A 345 -1.65 17.03 7.51
C ALA A 345 -0.48 16.27 6.90
N PRO A 346 0.57 15.90 7.68
CA PRO A 346 1.58 14.99 7.20
C PRO A 346 1.00 13.57 7.03
N LEU A 347 1.45 12.88 5.97
CA LEU A 347 1.19 11.48 5.72
C LEU A 347 2.51 10.71 5.87
N PHE A 348 2.45 9.57 6.51
CA PHE A 348 3.62 8.73 6.77
C PHE A 348 3.57 7.45 5.96
N VAL A 349 4.72 7.03 5.42
CA VAL A 349 4.87 5.73 4.76
C VAL A 349 6.03 4.99 5.40
N PHE A 350 5.82 3.73 5.75
CA PHE A 350 6.81 2.89 6.42
C PHE A 350 7.03 1.58 5.69
N GLY A 351 8.25 1.10 5.71
CA GLY A 351 8.65 -0.19 5.15
C GLY A 351 10.09 -0.16 4.64
N LYS A 352 10.64 -1.31 4.39
CA LYS A 352 12.03 -1.47 3.91
C LYS A 352 12.29 -0.86 2.53
N GLN A 353 11.24 -0.73 1.72
CA GLN A 353 11.35 -0.25 0.34
C GLN A 353 11.01 1.24 0.18
N VAL A 354 10.82 1.97 1.28
CA VAL A 354 10.59 3.42 1.20
C VAL A 354 11.90 4.16 0.89
N ASN A 355 11.82 5.25 0.12
CA ASN A 355 12.86 6.28 0.11
C ASN A 355 12.76 7.05 1.42
N PRO A 356 13.72 6.89 2.36
CA PRO A 356 13.62 7.58 3.63
C PRO A 356 13.81 9.09 3.45
N GLY A 357 13.10 9.87 4.24
CA GLY A 357 13.27 11.32 4.23
C GLY A 357 11.95 12.09 4.23
N ILE A 358 12.07 13.37 3.88
CA ILE A 358 10.96 14.33 3.86
C ILE A 358 10.68 14.73 2.42
N ILE A 359 9.44 14.54 1.99
CA ILE A 359 8.91 15.01 0.70
C ILE A 359 8.08 16.27 0.96
N GLY A 360 8.37 17.34 0.23
CA GLY A 360 7.76 18.64 0.46
C GLY A 360 8.54 19.50 1.45
N LYS A 361 7.96 20.61 1.85
CA LYS A 361 8.55 21.65 2.72
C LYS A 361 7.68 21.85 3.96
N ASN A 362 8.26 22.48 4.97
CA ASN A 362 7.50 22.94 6.12
C ASN A 362 6.32 23.81 5.68
N ALA A 363 5.21 23.71 6.40
CA ALA A 363 4.07 24.59 6.16
C ALA A 363 4.48 26.06 6.28
N ASP A 364 4.05 26.90 5.33
CA ASP A 364 4.29 28.34 5.40
C ASP A 364 3.28 29.01 6.32
N LEU A 365 3.68 29.29 7.54
CA LEU A 365 2.85 29.97 8.55
C LEU A 365 2.63 31.46 8.24
N ASN A 366 3.30 32.03 7.24
CA ASN A 366 3.06 33.39 6.77
C ASN A 366 1.95 33.46 5.72
N ASN A 367 1.60 32.34 5.12
CA ASN A 367 0.65 32.25 4.03
C ASN A 367 -0.51 31.32 4.35
N LEU A 368 -1.19 31.59 5.45
CA LEU A 368 -2.39 30.85 5.86
C LEU A 368 -3.62 31.35 5.09
N VAL A 369 -4.48 30.45 4.67
CA VAL A 369 -5.79 30.78 4.08
C VAL A 369 -6.88 30.49 5.12
N ASP A 370 -7.57 31.53 5.58
CA ASP A 370 -8.59 31.44 6.65
C ASP A 370 -8.08 30.74 7.92
N GLY A 371 -6.79 30.93 8.26
CA GLY A 371 -6.13 30.28 9.39
C GLY A 371 -5.77 28.82 9.18
N ASN A 372 -5.83 28.34 7.94
CA ASN A 372 -5.51 26.98 7.56
C ASN A 372 -4.17 26.90 6.82
N LEU A 373 -3.52 25.74 6.91
CA LEU A 373 -2.34 25.41 6.13
C LEU A 373 -2.73 25.15 4.67
N GLN A 374 -1.90 25.59 3.73
CA GLN A 374 -2.05 25.20 2.34
C GLN A 374 -1.48 23.79 2.14
N TYR A 375 -2.20 22.93 1.41
CA TYR A 375 -1.66 21.64 1.03
C TYR A 375 -0.60 21.79 -0.07
N GLN A 376 0.40 20.90 -0.09
CA GLN A 376 1.46 20.85 -1.10
C GLN A 376 1.30 19.64 -2.02
N HIS A 377 0.74 18.57 -1.49
CA HIS A 377 0.54 17.31 -2.22
C HIS A 377 -0.92 16.88 -2.11
N ASP A 378 -1.51 16.56 -3.26
CA ASP A 378 -2.85 15.96 -3.28
C ASP A 378 -2.75 14.51 -2.79
N TYR A 379 -3.70 14.07 -1.95
CA TYR A 379 -3.70 12.70 -1.42
C TYR A 379 -3.81 11.66 -2.55
N ARG A 380 -4.44 11.99 -3.68
CA ARG A 380 -4.56 11.13 -4.86
C ARG A 380 -3.21 10.92 -5.52
N GLN A 381 -2.33 11.92 -5.51
CA GLN A 381 -0.95 11.77 -5.96
C GLN A 381 -0.18 10.79 -5.07
N VAL A 382 -0.35 10.88 -3.75
CA VAL A 382 0.33 9.99 -2.80
C VAL A 382 -0.14 8.55 -2.98
N PHE A 383 -1.45 8.29 -2.94
CA PHE A 383 -1.97 6.93 -3.11
C PHE A 383 -1.79 6.39 -4.53
N GLY A 384 -1.92 7.23 -5.55
CA GLY A 384 -1.61 6.85 -6.93
C GLY A 384 -0.14 6.44 -7.10
N THR A 385 0.80 7.17 -6.47
CA THR A 385 2.21 6.78 -6.41
C THR A 385 2.39 5.41 -5.75
N ILE A 386 1.75 5.18 -4.59
CA ILE A 386 1.82 3.88 -3.89
C ILE A 386 1.23 2.76 -4.75
N LEU A 387 0.09 3.00 -5.40
CA LEU A 387 -0.50 1.98 -6.28
C LEU A 387 0.40 1.68 -7.49
N LYS A 388 1.01 2.69 -8.11
CA LYS A 388 1.88 2.54 -9.26
C LYS A 388 3.21 1.89 -8.90
N ASP A 389 3.95 2.50 -7.96
CA ASP A 389 5.34 2.15 -7.69
C ASP A 389 5.47 0.95 -6.71
N TRP A 390 4.47 0.70 -5.86
CA TRP A 390 4.46 -0.43 -4.92
C TRP A 390 3.57 -1.58 -5.34
N MET A 391 2.30 -1.29 -5.64
CA MET A 391 1.30 -2.32 -5.96
C MET A 391 1.33 -2.75 -7.44
N GLY A 392 2.09 -2.05 -8.30
CA GLY A 392 2.25 -2.39 -9.70
C GLY A 392 1.03 -2.07 -10.57
N ALA A 393 0.22 -1.07 -10.17
CA ALA A 393 -0.91 -0.63 -10.96
C ALA A 393 -0.45 -0.05 -12.31
N ASP A 394 -1.02 -0.53 -13.40
CA ASP A 394 -0.84 0.06 -14.72
C ASP A 394 -1.71 1.33 -14.90
N ASP A 395 -1.48 2.05 -15.99
CA ASP A 395 -2.20 3.30 -16.26
C ASP A 395 -3.73 3.07 -16.39
N THR A 396 -4.17 1.93 -16.91
CA THR A 396 -5.59 1.56 -16.98
C THR A 396 -6.21 1.38 -15.59
N THR A 397 -5.49 0.73 -14.70
CA THR A 397 -5.91 0.56 -13.29
C THR A 397 -5.91 1.90 -12.56
N LEU A 398 -4.90 2.75 -12.78
CA LEU A 398 -4.87 4.10 -12.20
C LEU A 398 -6.02 4.97 -12.68
N ASP A 399 -6.42 4.85 -13.95
CA ASP A 399 -7.60 5.53 -14.49
C ASP A 399 -8.87 5.06 -13.77
N LYS A 400 -9.04 3.75 -13.58
CA LYS A 400 -10.16 3.19 -12.82
C LYS A 400 -10.19 3.65 -11.36
N THR A 401 -9.03 3.84 -10.72
CA THR A 401 -8.95 4.41 -9.37
C THR A 401 -9.18 5.92 -9.34
N ARG A 402 -9.18 6.60 -10.50
CA ARG A 402 -9.27 8.06 -10.67
C ARG A 402 -8.02 8.81 -10.19
N PHE A 403 -6.88 8.11 -10.22
CA PHE A 403 -5.61 8.68 -9.81
C PHE A 403 -4.67 8.99 -11.00
N SER A 404 -5.04 8.64 -12.23
CA SER A 404 -4.21 8.83 -13.43
C SER A 404 -3.72 10.26 -13.60
N ASP A 405 -4.61 11.26 -13.46
CA ASP A 405 -4.27 12.69 -13.63
C ASP A 405 -3.30 13.19 -12.54
N PHE A 406 -3.26 12.52 -11.39
CA PHE A 406 -2.40 12.86 -10.25
C PHE A 406 -1.06 12.10 -10.26
N THR A 407 -0.89 11.14 -11.15
CA THR A 407 0.30 10.27 -11.23
C THR A 407 1.14 10.49 -12.48
N LEU A 408 0.93 11.59 -13.20
CA LEU A 408 1.82 12.03 -14.29
C LEU A 408 3.26 12.19 -13.78
N GLU A 409 3.41 12.70 -12.55
CA GLU A 409 4.65 12.71 -11.78
C GLU A 409 4.43 12.01 -10.46
N THR A 410 5.05 10.85 -10.25
CA THR A 410 5.03 10.13 -8.97
C THR A 410 5.97 10.79 -7.97
N LEU A 411 5.59 10.75 -6.69
CA LEU A 411 6.44 11.20 -5.60
C LEU A 411 7.56 10.17 -5.34
N PRO A 412 8.75 10.59 -4.90
CA PRO A 412 9.84 9.65 -4.61
C PRO A 412 9.64 8.91 -3.28
N ILE A 413 8.49 8.24 -3.10
CA ILE A 413 8.11 7.54 -1.85
C ILE A 413 8.79 6.17 -1.77
N ILE A 414 8.86 5.47 -2.89
CA ILE A 414 9.37 4.10 -2.98
C ILE A 414 10.70 4.12 -3.71
N HIS A 415 11.66 3.32 -3.24
CA HIS A 415 12.87 3.10 -4.01
C HIS A 415 12.49 2.60 -5.41
N LYS A 416 12.68 3.44 -6.41
CA LYS A 416 12.68 2.97 -7.79
C LYS A 416 13.88 2.05 -7.87
N GLN A 417 13.64 0.75 -8.01
CA GLN A 417 14.71 -0.13 -8.45
C GLN A 417 15.20 0.48 -9.76
N GLU A 418 16.40 1.08 -9.74
CA GLU A 418 17.06 1.42 -10.98
C GLU A 418 17.07 0.16 -11.82
N ALA A 419 16.56 0.25 -13.04
CA ALA A 419 16.70 -0.84 -14.00
C ALA A 419 18.21 -1.04 -14.20
N GLY A 420 18.86 -1.82 -13.32
CA GLY A 420 20.31 -2.03 -13.35
C GLY A 420 20.99 -2.36 -12.03
N SER A 421 20.35 -2.21 -10.88
CA SER A 421 20.92 -2.70 -9.61
C SER A 421 19.98 -3.72 -8.96
N GLU A 422 20.06 -4.98 -9.40
CA GLU A 422 19.59 -6.07 -8.55
C GLU A 422 20.48 -6.07 -7.28
N PRO A 423 19.88 -5.98 -6.05
CA PRO A 423 20.59 -6.39 -4.87
C PRO A 423 20.96 -7.86 -5.10
N ALA A 424 22.17 -8.25 -4.74
CA ALA A 424 22.58 -9.65 -4.78
C ALA A 424 21.50 -10.48 -4.07
N GLN A 425 20.63 -11.11 -4.84
CA GLN A 425 19.71 -12.12 -4.33
C GLN A 425 20.59 -13.25 -3.79
N GLU A 426 20.55 -13.46 -2.48
CA GLU A 426 20.74 -14.80 -1.96
C GLU A 426 19.68 -15.66 -2.64
N THR A 427 20.12 -16.39 -3.62
CA THR A 427 19.32 -17.25 -4.46
C THR A 427 18.69 -18.35 -3.61
N PHE A 428 17.42 -18.24 -3.29
CA PHE A 428 16.58 -19.43 -3.28
C PHE A 428 16.48 -19.87 -4.74
N ILE A 429 17.31 -20.82 -5.11
CA ILE A 429 17.30 -21.48 -6.40
C ILE A 429 15.98 -22.22 -6.50
N SER A 430 14.98 -21.62 -7.14
CA SER A 430 13.89 -22.42 -7.69
C SER A 430 14.46 -23.00 -9.01
N ASP A 431 14.71 -24.28 -9.02
CA ASP A 431 15.07 -25.05 -10.20
C ASP A 431 13.91 -25.00 -11.21
N ARG A 432 13.78 -23.93 -11.97
CA ARG A 432 12.71 -23.78 -12.98
C ARG A 432 13.30 -23.38 -14.33
N TYR A 433 12.73 -23.96 -15.38
CA TYR A 433 13.03 -23.59 -16.76
C TYR A 433 12.68 -22.14 -17.06
N GLY A 434 13.55 -21.35 -17.68
CA GLY A 434 13.21 -20.02 -18.18
C GLY A 434 14.35 -19.07 -18.44
N ILE A 435 13.99 -17.84 -18.86
CA ILE A 435 14.90 -16.72 -19.03
C ILE A 435 14.98 -15.94 -17.72
N ASP A 436 16.15 -15.92 -17.12
CA ASP A 436 16.46 -15.18 -15.90
C ASP A 436 16.58 -13.67 -16.20
N ALA A 437 17.45 -13.31 -17.16
CA ALA A 437 17.73 -11.92 -17.50
C ALA A 437 18.06 -11.73 -18.98
N ILE A 438 17.86 -10.52 -19.48
CA ILE A 438 18.25 -10.07 -20.82
C ILE A 438 18.89 -8.69 -20.71
N PHE A 439 20.11 -8.51 -21.18
CA PHE A 439 20.81 -7.21 -21.12
C PHE A 439 21.89 -7.06 -22.20
N PRO A 440 22.26 -5.83 -22.59
CA PRO A 440 21.58 -4.58 -22.24
C PRO A 440 20.17 -4.50 -22.83
N ASN A 441 19.31 -3.71 -22.21
CA ASN A 441 18.02 -3.33 -22.77
C ASN A 441 17.76 -1.86 -22.38
N PRO A 442 17.82 -0.87 -23.28
CA PRO A 442 17.88 -1.01 -24.74
C PRO A 442 19.11 -1.71 -25.29
N VAL A 443 18.91 -2.41 -26.41
CA VAL A 443 19.93 -3.17 -27.14
C VAL A 443 20.48 -2.32 -28.29
N ASN A 444 21.80 -2.22 -28.38
CA ASN A 444 22.45 -1.55 -29.51
C ASN A 444 23.00 -2.58 -30.52
N THR A 445 24.07 -3.25 -30.18
CA THR A 445 24.76 -4.18 -31.10
C THR A 445 24.64 -5.64 -30.70
N TYR A 446 24.49 -5.93 -29.42
CA TYR A 446 24.37 -7.28 -28.93
C TYR A 446 23.41 -7.35 -27.73
N VAL A 447 22.91 -8.54 -27.47
CA VAL A 447 22.11 -8.85 -26.29
C VAL A 447 22.55 -10.16 -25.67
N ASP A 448 22.73 -10.17 -24.36
CA ASP A 448 23.01 -11.35 -23.55
C ASP A 448 21.70 -11.88 -22.95
N VAL A 449 21.41 -13.15 -23.19
CA VAL A 449 20.28 -13.87 -22.60
C VAL A 449 20.81 -14.83 -21.54
N ILE A 450 20.42 -14.62 -20.29
CA ILE A 450 20.72 -15.53 -19.18
C ILE A 450 19.48 -16.38 -18.92
N TYR A 451 19.66 -17.67 -18.79
CA TYR A 451 18.57 -18.63 -18.63
C TYR A 451 19.00 -19.84 -17.81
N HIS A 452 18.02 -20.57 -17.31
CA HIS A 452 18.21 -21.76 -16.49
C HIS A 452 17.49 -22.97 -17.10
N LEU A 453 18.11 -24.13 -17.01
CA LEU A 453 17.58 -25.45 -17.40
C LEU A 453 17.59 -26.40 -16.21
N GLU A 454 16.44 -26.98 -15.86
CA GLU A 454 16.31 -27.95 -14.76
C GLU A 454 16.93 -29.30 -15.11
N GLN A 455 16.98 -29.64 -16.39
CA GLN A 455 17.63 -30.86 -16.92
C GLN A 455 18.21 -30.59 -18.31
N THR A 456 19.10 -31.46 -18.74
CA THR A 456 19.61 -31.39 -20.11
C THR A 456 18.49 -31.54 -21.11
N SER A 457 18.31 -30.53 -21.97
CA SER A 457 17.17 -30.42 -22.89
C SER A 457 17.62 -29.85 -24.25
N PRO A 458 16.92 -30.18 -25.33
CA PRO A 458 16.99 -29.40 -26.57
C PRO A 458 16.59 -27.96 -26.25
N LEU A 459 17.29 -26.97 -26.82
CA LEU A 459 17.04 -25.56 -26.56
C LEU A 459 17.10 -24.77 -27.85
N LEU A 460 16.11 -23.93 -28.06
CA LEU A 460 16.07 -22.92 -29.12
C LEU A 460 15.89 -21.54 -28.46
N ILE A 461 16.78 -20.60 -28.80
CA ILE A 461 16.60 -19.18 -28.46
C ILE A 461 16.60 -18.39 -29.77
N LYS A 462 15.56 -17.59 -30.00
CA LYS A 462 15.45 -16.72 -31.16
C LYS A 462 14.95 -15.33 -30.80
N ILE A 463 15.35 -14.35 -31.59
CA ILE A 463 14.87 -12.97 -31.50
C ILE A 463 14.02 -12.71 -32.75
N VAL A 464 12.79 -12.27 -32.55
CA VAL A 464 11.82 -12.05 -33.62
C VAL A 464 11.27 -10.63 -33.57
N ASP A 465 10.82 -10.09 -34.70
CA ASP A 465 10.05 -8.86 -34.76
C ASP A 465 8.58 -9.10 -34.34
N LEU A 466 7.79 -8.04 -34.27
CA LEU A 466 6.37 -8.11 -33.87
C LEU A 466 5.49 -8.91 -34.83
N ASN A 467 5.95 -9.17 -36.07
CA ASN A 467 5.28 -10.00 -37.05
C ASN A 467 5.71 -11.48 -36.96
N GLY A 468 6.61 -11.82 -36.03
CA GLY A 468 7.12 -13.19 -35.83
C GLY A 468 8.26 -13.56 -36.77
N LYS A 469 8.81 -12.62 -37.57
CA LYS A 469 9.98 -12.85 -38.42
C LYS A 469 11.24 -12.98 -37.57
N THR A 470 11.96 -14.09 -37.69
CA THR A 470 13.20 -14.33 -36.99
C THR A 470 14.32 -13.40 -37.50
N ILE A 471 14.96 -12.71 -36.58
CA ILE A 471 16.12 -11.84 -36.80
C ILE A 471 17.42 -12.62 -36.61
N VAL A 472 17.52 -13.32 -35.49
CA VAL A 472 18.67 -14.17 -35.13
C VAL A 472 18.19 -15.33 -34.26
N GLN A 473 18.80 -16.51 -34.41
CA GLN A 473 18.51 -17.66 -33.56
C GLN A 473 19.74 -18.51 -33.30
N GLN A 474 19.68 -19.27 -32.23
CA GLN A 474 20.66 -20.32 -31.90
C GLN A 474 19.94 -21.53 -31.31
N GLU A 475 20.36 -22.73 -31.71
CA GLU A 475 19.75 -23.99 -31.32
C GLU A 475 20.81 -24.94 -30.81
N TRP A 476 20.45 -25.74 -29.81
CA TRP A 476 21.27 -26.82 -29.24
C TRP A 476 20.44 -28.10 -29.17
N GLU A 477 20.96 -29.21 -29.69
CA GLU A 477 20.31 -30.52 -29.57
C GLU A 477 20.20 -30.98 -28.11
N ALA A 478 21.23 -30.67 -27.31
CA ALA A 478 21.27 -30.95 -25.88
C ALA A 478 22.07 -29.86 -25.14
N ARG A 479 21.40 -29.04 -24.36
CA ARG A 479 22.02 -28.06 -23.47
C ARG A 479 21.98 -28.59 -22.05
N GLY A 480 23.11 -28.61 -21.36
CA GLY A 480 23.26 -29.14 -20.01
C GLY A 480 22.39 -28.39 -19.00
N HIS A 481 22.04 -29.05 -17.91
CA HIS A 481 21.32 -28.46 -16.80
C HIS A 481 22.11 -27.30 -16.15
N GLY A 482 21.41 -26.35 -15.49
CA GLY A 482 21.99 -25.24 -14.78
C GLY A 482 21.82 -23.88 -15.46
N LYS A 483 22.55 -22.89 -14.95
CA LYS A 483 22.49 -21.49 -15.43
C LYS A 483 23.43 -21.28 -16.60
N HIS A 484 22.95 -20.66 -17.68
CA HIS A 484 23.67 -20.42 -18.91
C HIS A 484 23.56 -18.96 -19.35
N LYS A 485 24.52 -18.52 -20.16
CA LYS A 485 24.49 -17.22 -20.83
C LYS A 485 24.75 -17.44 -22.32
N THR A 486 23.92 -16.80 -23.16
CA THR A 486 24.11 -16.81 -24.62
C THR A 486 24.09 -15.38 -25.13
N ARG A 487 25.08 -14.99 -25.93
CA ARG A 487 25.19 -13.70 -26.59
C ARG A 487 24.72 -13.78 -28.02
N PHE A 488 23.79 -12.88 -28.38
CA PHE A 488 23.34 -12.66 -29.75
C PHE A 488 23.89 -11.33 -30.26
N GLN A 489 24.63 -11.37 -31.38
CA GLN A 489 24.95 -10.16 -32.14
C GLN A 489 23.75 -9.85 -33.01
N LEU A 490 23.24 -8.62 -32.92
CA LEU A 490 22.13 -8.17 -33.75
C LEU A 490 22.67 -7.57 -35.05
N PRO A 491 22.09 -7.91 -36.21
CA PRO A 491 22.35 -7.18 -37.44
C PRO A 491 21.77 -5.77 -37.32
N SER A 492 22.09 -4.88 -38.27
CA SER A 492 21.42 -3.58 -38.33
C SER A 492 19.92 -3.79 -38.62
N ILE A 493 19.08 -3.42 -37.67
CA ILE A 493 17.60 -3.56 -37.71
C ILE A 493 16.96 -2.26 -37.23
N PRO A 494 15.72 -1.95 -37.64
CA PRO A 494 15.03 -0.76 -37.19
C PRO A 494 14.91 -0.67 -35.67
N ASN A 495 14.99 0.55 -35.13
CA ASN A 495 14.69 0.81 -33.74
C ASN A 495 13.25 0.42 -33.44
N GLY A 496 13.04 -0.25 -32.27
CA GLY A 496 11.72 -0.70 -31.89
C GLY A 496 11.73 -1.93 -30.96
N ILE A 497 10.53 -2.47 -30.73
CA ILE A 497 10.34 -3.62 -29.84
C ILE A 497 10.55 -4.92 -30.63
N TYR A 498 11.33 -5.82 -30.03
CA TYR A 498 11.54 -7.19 -30.50
C TYR A 498 11.26 -8.18 -29.37
N ILE A 499 11.05 -9.44 -29.71
CA ILE A 499 10.71 -10.50 -28.74
C ILE A 499 11.80 -11.55 -28.76
N VAL A 500 12.40 -11.82 -27.59
CA VAL A 500 13.23 -12.98 -27.34
C VAL A 500 12.32 -14.15 -27.02
N VAL A 501 12.44 -15.22 -27.79
CA VAL A 501 11.71 -16.48 -27.59
C VAL A 501 12.70 -17.54 -27.17
N TRP A 502 12.47 -18.18 -26.03
CA TRP A 502 13.23 -19.27 -25.47
C TRP A 502 12.35 -20.52 -25.40
N GLU A 503 12.78 -21.63 -25.96
CA GLU A 503 12.02 -22.88 -26.04
C GLU A 503 12.93 -24.05 -25.61
N ALA A 504 12.55 -24.78 -24.54
CA ALA A 504 13.26 -25.98 -24.09
C ALA A 504 12.28 -27.13 -23.82
N GLY A 505 12.29 -28.17 -24.68
CA GLY A 505 11.31 -29.24 -24.61
C GLY A 505 9.87 -28.72 -24.76
N GLN A 506 9.05 -28.95 -23.75
CA GLN A 506 7.65 -28.44 -23.71
C GLN A 506 7.52 -27.01 -23.17
N TYR A 507 8.60 -26.41 -22.69
CA TYR A 507 8.59 -25.09 -22.06
C TYR A 507 8.93 -24.00 -23.06
N LYS A 508 8.16 -22.90 -23.02
CA LYS A 508 8.36 -21.74 -23.87
C LYS A 508 8.20 -20.46 -23.04
N VAL A 509 9.22 -19.60 -23.13
CA VAL A 509 9.23 -18.30 -22.45
C VAL A 509 9.53 -17.20 -23.48
N THR A 510 8.84 -16.05 -23.36
CA THR A 510 9.10 -14.88 -24.21
C THR A 510 9.36 -13.65 -23.34
N LYS A 511 10.30 -12.80 -23.78
CA LYS A 511 10.56 -11.49 -23.17
C LYS A 511 10.78 -10.43 -24.26
N GLN A 512 10.31 -9.22 -24.00
CA GLN A 512 10.50 -8.08 -24.90
C GLN A 512 11.85 -7.42 -24.68
N ILE A 513 12.45 -6.93 -25.76
CA ILE A 513 13.63 -6.06 -25.77
C ILE A 513 13.37 -4.83 -26.63
N LEU A 514 13.93 -3.69 -26.24
CA LEU A 514 13.94 -2.47 -27.03
C LEU A 514 15.28 -2.38 -27.78
N VAL A 515 15.25 -2.22 -29.09
CA VAL A 515 16.44 -2.01 -29.92
C VAL A 515 16.58 -0.54 -30.25
N GLU A 516 17.77 0.03 -29.97
CA GLU A 516 18.18 1.40 -30.27
C GLU A 516 19.60 1.36 -30.84
N GLN A 517 19.71 1.31 -32.19
CA GLN A 517 20.97 1.23 -32.93
C GLN A 517 21.34 2.57 -33.58
#